data_ec468f7513d01f13645d33d57e5d0b78
#
_entry.id   ec468f7513d01f13645d33d57e5d0b78
#
_cell.length_a   1.000
_cell.length_b   1.000
_cell.length_c   1.000
_cell.angle_alpha   90.00
_cell.angle_beta   90.00
_cell.angle_gamma   90.00
#
_symmetry.space_group_name_H-M   'P 1'
#
loop_
_entity.id
_entity.type
_entity.pdbx_description
1 polymer ?
#
loop_
_entity_poly.entity_id
_entity_poly.type
_entity_poly.pdbx_seq_one_letter_code
_entity_poly.pdbx_strand_id
1 'polypeptide(L)'
;MKKFLYLLTILSLISLISSACGEGEVKTGVDANNADICVIKIEDCTEYGTPTEKVAPCTTCGNSKVAATNGATCEACAAGKETKDGKKCHPVIADCAEYNDDDLCVKCTGKIPKSDKTACEACPEGKETKDGKTCVDKTSDNTSISSFNKMSIFALLCLFSMF
;
A
#
# COMPACT_ATOMS: atom_id res chain seq x y z
N MET A 1 16.02 33.55 38.63
CA MET A 1 16.27 32.31 37.85
C MET A 1 15.15 31.26 37.98
N LYS A 2 14.65 30.90 39.19
CA LYS A 2 13.58 29.87 39.33
C LYS A 2 12.27 30.23 38.63
N LYS A 3 11.84 31.51 38.63
CA LYS A 3 10.60 31.93 37.94
C LYS A 3 10.68 31.86 36.41
N PHE A 4 11.87 32.04 35.85
CA PHE A 4 12.09 31.94 34.39
C PHE A 4 12.06 30.48 33.92
N LEU A 5 12.57 29.57 34.75
CA LEU A 5 12.54 28.12 34.46
C LEU A 5 11.08 27.59 34.51
N TYR A 6 10.25 28.09 35.43
CA TYR A 6 8.83 27.72 35.50
C TYR A 6 8.03 28.21 34.28
N LEU A 7 8.36 29.41 33.77
CA LEU A 7 7.72 29.93 32.57
C LEU A 7 8.05 29.15 31.34
N LEU A 8 9.31 28.70 31.19
CA LEU A 8 9.76 27.84 30.11
C LEU A 8 9.12 26.44 30.14
N THR A 9 8.93 25.87 31.34
CA THR A 9 8.26 24.55 31.46
C THR A 9 6.78 24.63 31.15
N ILE A 10 6.10 25.77 31.52
CA ILE A 10 4.70 25.99 31.17
C ILE A 10 4.53 26.23 29.67
N LEU A 11 5.43 26.99 29.01
CA LEU A 11 5.42 27.15 27.55
C LEU A 11 5.66 25.85 26.81
N SER A 12 6.54 24.98 27.31
CA SER A 12 6.79 23.67 26.68
C SER A 12 5.63 22.69 26.86
N LEU A 13 4.85 22.82 27.94
CA LEU A 13 3.64 22.02 28.17
C LEU A 13 2.45 22.51 27.33
N ILE A 14 2.39 23.80 26.99
CA ILE A 14 1.32 24.34 26.13
C ILE A 14 1.52 23.93 24.67
N SER A 15 2.76 23.75 24.21
CA SER A 15 3.03 23.25 22.84
C SER A 15 2.76 21.76 22.64
N LEU A 16 2.41 21.01 23.69
CA LEU A 16 1.98 19.61 23.62
C LEU A 16 0.45 19.43 23.57
N ILE A 17 -0.31 20.52 23.57
CA ILE A 17 -1.72 20.47 23.15
C ILE A 17 -1.73 20.54 21.61
N SER A 18 -1.08 19.58 20.99
CA SER A 18 -1.40 19.16 19.63
C SER A 18 -2.88 18.79 19.65
N SER A 19 -3.68 19.48 18.88
CA SER A 19 -5.12 19.25 18.78
C SER A 19 -5.32 17.84 18.20
N ALA A 20 -5.27 16.83 19.09
CA ALA A 20 -5.69 15.48 18.71
C ALA A 20 -7.20 15.57 18.43
N CYS A 21 -7.62 14.93 17.34
CA CYS A 21 -9.04 14.81 17.05
C CYS A 21 -9.78 14.17 18.23
N GLY A 22 -11.04 14.53 18.43
CA GLY A 22 -11.89 14.00 19.49
C GLY A 22 -12.09 12.47 19.37
N GLU A 23 -12.66 11.88 20.41
CA GLU A 23 -13.04 10.47 20.39
C GLU A 23 -14.04 10.22 19.24
N GLY A 24 -13.77 9.22 18.41
CA GLY A 24 -14.58 8.92 17.22
C GLY A 24 -14.30 9.81 16.00
N GLU A 25 -13.28 10.67 16.05
CA GLU A 25 -12.83 11.45 14.91
C GLU A 25 -11.46 10.95 14.38
N VAL A 26 -11.17 11.25 13.12
CA VAL A 26 -9.87 11.01 12.48
C VAL A 26 -9.36 12.29 11.83
N LYS A 27 -8.03 12.46 11.84
CA LYS A 27 -7.37 13.56 11.15
C LYS A 27 -7.30 13.27 9.66
N THR A 28 -7.80 14.18 8.83
CA THR A 28 -7.76 14.06 7.35
C THR A 28 -6.82 15.08 6.70
N GLY A 29 -6.28 16.02 7.47
CA GLY A 29 -5.36 17.03 6.98
C GLY A 29 -5.15 18.15 7.99
N VAL A 30 -4.67 19.28 7.49
CA VAL A 30 -4.57 20.54 8.24
C VAL A 30 -5.18 21.67 7.40
N ASP A 31 -5.74 22.66 8.06
CA ASP A 31 -6.28 23.87 7.41
C ASP A 31 -5.15 24.88 7.09
N ALA A 32 -5.53 26.03 6.54
CA ALA A 32 -4.60 27.11 6.22
C ALA A 32 -3.86 27.70 7.44
N ASN A 33 -4.34 27.44 8.65
CA ASN A 33 -3.75 27.89 9.91
C ASN A 33 -2.93 26.78 10.61
N ASN A 34 -2.67 25.68 9.92
CA ASN A 34 -2.04 24.46 10.48
C ASN A 34 -2.84 23.80 11.63
N ALA A 35 -4.14 24.05 11.73
CA ALA A 35 -5.01 23.33 12.63
C ALA A 35 -5.47 22.01 12.02
N ASP A 36 -5.57 20.95 12.84
CA ASP A 36 -5.99 19.64 12.38
C ASP A 36 -7.43 19.66 11.87
N ILE A 37 -7.65 19.15 10.67
CA ILE A 37 -8.98 18.89 10.12
C ILE A 37 -9.40 17.51 10.60
N CYS A 38 -10.37 17.47 11.52
CA CYS A 38 -10.91 16.26 12.13
C CYS A 38 -12.31 16.00 11.60
N VAL A 39 -12.56 14.79 11.15
CA VAL A 39 -13.86 14.34 10.65
C VAL A 39 -14.34 13.12 11.42
N ILE A 40 -15.64 12.88 11.44
CA ILE A 40 -16.24 11.70 12.06
C ILE A 40 -15.65 10.43 11.39
N LYS A 41 -15.17 9.52 12.22
CA LYS A 41 -14.59 8.24 11.75
C LYS A 41 -15.68 7.35 11.16
N ILE A 42 -15.46 6.91 9.93
CA ILE A 42 -16.25 5.87 9.28
C ILE A 42 -15.47 4.56 9.42
N GLU A 43 -16.13 3.52 9.92
CA GLU A 43 -15.49 2.20 10.12
C GLU A 43 -14.99 1.64 8.78
N ASP A 44 -13.78 1.08 8.79
CA ASP A 44 -13.06 0.56 7.62
C ASP A 44 -12.71 1.60 6.54
N CYS A 45 -12.99 2.89 6.74
CA CYS A 45 -12.56 3.92 5.81
C CYS A 45 -11.05 4.18 5.95
N THR A 46 -10.33 4.16 4.82
CA THR A 46 -8.89 4.41 4.77
C THR A 46 -8.55 5.75 4.14
N GLU A 47 -9.40 6.25 3.24
CA GLU A 47 -9.24 7.57 2.63
C GLU A 47 -10.57 8.33 2.63
N TYR A 48 -10.48 9.60 2.97
CA TYR A 48 -11.63 10.51 3.03
C TYR A 48 -11.56 11.53 1.89
N GLY A 49 -12.71 11.89 1.35
CA GLY A 49 -12.85 13.00 0.40
C GLY A 49 -12.77 14.36 1.09
N THR A 50 -13.11 15.41 0.35
CA THR A 50 -13.10 16.78 0.88
C THR A 50 -14.09 16.93 2.02
N PRO A 51 -13.64 17.34 3.22
CA PRO A 51 -14.53 17.51 4.37
C PRO A 51 -15.45 18.72 4.19
N THR A 52 -16.69 18.57 4.63
CA THR A 52 -17.63 19.67 4.84
C THR A 52 -17.92 19.72 6.33
N GLU A 53 -17.42 20.75 7.02
CA GLU A 53 -17.43 20.84 8.49
C GLU A 53 -16.72 19.62 9.12
N LYS A 54 -17.44 18.80 9.90
CA LYS A 54 -16.92 17.59 10.56
C LYS A 54 -17.24 16.27 9.81
N VAL A 55 -17.77 16.37 8.60
CA VAL A 55 -18.17 15.20 7.80
C VAL A 55 -17.35 15.18 6.53
N ALA A 56 -16.73 14.05 6.22
CA ALA A 56 -16.11 13.79 4.92
C ALA A 56 -16.58 12.43 4.40
N PRO A 57 -16.94 12.32 3.11
CA PRO A 57 -17.31 11.05 2.53
C PRO A 57 -16.10 10.12 2.50
N CYS A 58 -16.31 8.85 2.78
CA CYS A 58 -15.30 7.82 2.54
C CYS A 58 -15.13 7.62 1.03
N THR A 59 -13.91 7.62 0.54
CA THR A 59 -13.58 7.41 -0.87
C THR A 59 -12.90 6.08 -1.13
N THR A 60 -12.26 5.52 -0.09
CA THR A 60 -11.56 4.23 -0.18
C THR A 60 -11.75 3.49 1.13
N CYS A 61 -12.12 2.21 1.04
CA CYS A 61 -12.31 1.34 2.20
C CYS A 61 -11.22 0.27 2.29
N GLY A 62 -10.91 -0.14 3.52
CA GLY A 62 -10.12 -1.32 3.83
C GLY A 62 -10.98 -2.60 3.92
N ASN A 63 -10.34 -3.70 4.36
CA ASN A 63 -11.02 -4.96 4.71
C ASN A 63 -11.91 -5.53 3.59
N SER A 64 -11.47 -5.39 2.33
CA SER A 64 -12.22 -5.88 1.15
C SER A 64 -13.62 -5.29 1.00
N LYS A 65 -13.81 -4.06 1.48
CA LYS A 65 -15.04 -3.28 1.35
C LYS A 65 -14.86 -2.12 0.37
N VAL A 66 -15.96 -1.57 -0.10
CA VAL A 66 -16.00 -0.37 -0.94
C VAL A 66 -16.85 0.70 -0.30
N ALA A 67 -16.58 1.96 -0.62
CA ALA A 67 -17.41 3.06 -0.15
C ALA A 67 -18.80 2.99 -0.76
N ALA A 68 -19.83 3.12 0.08
CA ALA A 68 -21.20 3.31 -0.39
C ALA A 68 -21.29 4.57 -1.26
N THR A 69 -22.28 4.64 -2.13
CA THR A 69 -22.46 5.75 -3.09
C THR A 69 -22.48 7.13 -2.45
N ASN A 70 -22.97 7.22 -1.20
CA ASN A 70 -22.99 8.47 -0.42
C ASN A 70 -21.72 8.67 0.42
N GLY A 71 -20.78 7.73 0.40
CA GLY A 71 -19.56 7.77 1.21
C GLY A 71 -19.78 7.67 2.73
N ALA A 72 -20.98 7.32 3.19
CA ALA A 72 -21.31 7.30 4.62
C ALA A 72 -20.87 6.00 5.33
N THR A 73 -20.66 4.92 4.60
CA THR A 73 -20.30 3.61 5.13
C THR A 73 -19.38 2.88 4.16
N CYS A 74 -18.69 1.85 4.69
CA CYS A 74 -17.98 0.86 3.87
C CYS A 74 -18.79 -0.44 3.84
N GLU A 75 -19.06 -0.95 2.64
CA GLU A 75 -19.91 -2.11 2.40
C GLU A 75 -19.11 -3.23 1.73
N ALA A 76 -19.43 -4.48 2.05
CA ALA A 76 -18.87 -5.63 1.36
C ALA A 76 -19.39 -5.71 -0.08
N CYS A 77 -18.54 -6.17 -0.99
CA CYS A 77 -19.00 -6.47 -2.34
C CYS A 77 -20.06 -7.57 -2.36
N ALA A 78 -20.97 -7.48 -3.31
CA ALA A 78 -21.98 -8.52 -3.52
C ALA A 78 -21.33 -9.88 -3.84
N ALA A 79 -22.07 -10.96 -3.63
CA ALA A 79 -21.59 -12.32 -3.92
C ALA A 79 -21.04 -12.44 -5.36
N GLY A 80 -19.89 -13.07 -5.51
CA GLY A 80 -19.19 -13.20 -6.80
C GLY A 80 -18.41 -11.96 -7.23
N LYS A 81 -18.29 -10.95 -6.37
CA LYS A 81 -17.46 -9.77 -6.59
C LYS A 81 -16.43 -9.57 -5.50
N GLU A 82 -15.34 -8.93 -5.83
CA GLU A 82 -14.27 -8.55 -4.91
C GLU A 82 -13.78 -7.12 -5.21
N THR A 83 -13.10 -6.50 -4.28
CA THR A 83 -12.35 -5.26 -4.50
C THR A 83 -10.87 -5.47 -4.24
N LYS A 84 -10.01 -4.80 -5.01
CA LYS A 84 -8.55 -4.77 -4.80
C LYS A 84 -8.08 -3.41 -4.30
N ASP A 85 -8.84 -2.37 -4.58
CA ASP A 85 -8.48 -0.99 -4.30
C ASP A 85 -9.37 -0.31 -3.24
N GLY A 86 -10.41 -1.00 -2.77
CA GLY A 86 -11.38 -0.45 -1.81
C GLY A 86 -12.35 0.59 -2.39
N LYS A 87 -12.35 0.78 -3.72
CA LYS A 87 -13.15 1.81 -4.41
C LYS A 87 -14.30 1.23 -5.21
N LYS A 88 -14.06 0.11 -5.88
CA LYS A 88 -15.03 -0.53 -6.77
C LYS A 88 -15.05 -2.04 -6.58
N CYS A 89 -16.22 -2.65 -6.72
CA CYS A 89 -16.37 -4.10 -6.74
C CYS A 89 -16.29 -4.62 -8.18
N HIS A 90 -15.39 -5.57 -8.41
CA HIS A 90 -15.16 -6.24 -9.69
C HIS A 90 -15.59 -7.70 -9.63
N PRO A 91 -15.97 -8.34 -10.75
CA PRO A 91 -16.14 -9.79 -10.80
C PRO A 91 -14.88 -10.51 -10.31
N VAL A 92 -15.04 -11.60 -9.59
CA VAL A 92 -13.89 -12.41 -9.15
C VAL A 92 -13.25 -13.10 -10.35
N ILE A 93 -12.06 -12.70 -10.72
CA ILE A 93 -11.20 -13.35 -11.73
C ILE A 93 -10.01 -13.95 -11.01
N ALA A 94 -9.88 -15.29 -11.04
CA ALA A 94 -8.80 -15.98 -10.35
C ALA A 94 -7.42 -15.45 -10.77
N ASP A 95 -6.56 -15.18 -9.79
CA ASP A 95 -5.22 -14.61 -9.94
C ASP A 95 -5.16 -13.18 -10.50
N CYS A 96 -6.27 -12.49 -10.69
CA CYS A 96 -6.27 -11.08 -11.07
C CYS A 96 -5.76 -10.21 -9.92
N ALA A 97 -4.78 -9.35 -10.20
CA ALA A 97 -4.20 -8.42 -9.24
C ALA A 97 -4.73 -6.98 -9.43
N GLU A 98 -5.03 -6.59 -10.67
CA GLU A 98 -5.52 -5.25 -10.99
C GLU A 98 -6.61 -5.32 -12.08
N TYR A 99 -7.68 -4.52 -11.90
CA TYR A 99 -8.76 -4.36 -12.85
C TYR A 99 -8.70 -2.97 -13.51
N ASN A 100 -9.24 -2.85 -14.72
CA ASN A 100 -9.51 -1.56 -15.34
C ASN A 100 -10.95 -1.09 -15.01
N ASP A 101 -11.33 0.07 -15.54
CA ASP A 101 -12.68 0.64 -15.33
C ASP A 101 -13.82 -0.20 -15.90
N ASP A 102 -13.54 -1.05 -16.90
CA ASP A 102 -14.48 -1.96 -17.54
C ASP A 102 -14.60 -3.33 -16.82
N ASP A 103 -14.04 -3.46 -15.60
CA ASP A 103 -14.02 -4.69 -14.80
C ASP A 103 -13.22 -5.85 -15.43
N LEU A 104 -12.29 -5.53 -16.35
CA LEU A 104 -11.42 -6.48 -17.01
C LEU A 104 -10.05 -6.57 -16.31
N CYS A 105 -9.49 -7.76 -16.21
CA CYS A 105 -8.20 -7.97 -15.57
C CYS A 105 -7.06 -7.44 -16.45
N VAL A 106 -6.27 -6.52 -15.93
CA VAL A 106 -5.13 -5.90 -16.64
C VAL A 106 -3.77 -6.32 -16.08
N LYS A 107 -3.77 -7.02 -14.94
CA LYS A 107 -2.55 -7.59 -14.34
C LYS A 107 -2.89 -8.82 -13.51
N CYS A 108 -2.09 -9.87 -13.66
CA CYS A 108 -2.25 -11.13 -12.95
C CYS A 108 -1.07 -11.41 -12.01
N THR A 109 -1.32 -12.22 -10.99
CA THR A 109 -0.27 -12.70 -10.07
C THR A 109 0.36 -13.98 -10.63
N GLY A 110 1.63 -13.92 -11.04
CA GLY A 110 2.37 -15.06 -11.59
C GLY A 110 1.87 -15.58 -12.95
N LYS A 111 0.93 -14.86 -13.56
CA LYS A 111 0.29 -15.17 -14.85
C LYS A 111 0.18 -13.89 -15.67
N ILE A 112 -0.38 -13.97 -16.86
CA ILE A 112 -0.73 -12.82 -17.69
C ILE A 112 -2.24 -12.80 -17.97
N PRO A 113 -2.83 -11.63 -18.25
CA PRO A 113 -4.21 -11.57 -18.71
C PRO A 113 -4.35 -12.23 -20.08
N LYS A 114 -5.43 -12.99 -20.26
CA LYS A 114 -5.84 -13.44 -21.62
C LYS A 114 -6.11 -12.22 -22.50
N SER A 115 -6.15 -12.42 -23.81
CA SER A 115 -6.42 -11.37 -24.80
C SER A 115 -7.75 -10.64 -24.56
N ASP A 116 -8.77 -11.34 -24.08
CA ASP A 116 -10.08 -10.82 -23.73
C ASP A 116 -10.14 -10.26 -22.29
N LYS A 117 -9.06 -10.42 -21.50
CA LYS A 117 -8.92 -9.97 -20.11
C LYS A 117 -9.95 -10.53 -19.13
N THR A 118 -10.65 -11.61 -19.49
CA THR A 118 -11.68 -12.25 -18.65
C THR A 118 -11.09 -13.31 -17.71
N ALA A 119 -9.82 -13.68 -17.89
CA ALA A 119 -9.12 -14.65 -17.07
C ALA A 119 -7.60 -14.41 -17.11
N CYS A 120 -6.89 -15.04 -16.17
CA CYS A 120 -5.44 -15.11 -16.18
C CYS A 120 -4.97 -16.47 -16.72
N GLU A 121 -3.90 -16.48 -17.52
CA GLU A 121 -3.27 -17.68 -18.07
C GLU A 121 -1.78 -17.72 -17.80
N ALA A 122 -1.23 -18.92 -17.74
CA ALA A 122 0.21 -19.10 -17.55
C ALA A 122 0.97 -18.68 -18.81
N CYS A 123 2.19 -18.19 -18.63
CA CYS A 123 3.08 -17.99 -19.77
C CYS A 123 3.39 -19.32 -20.48
N PRO A 124 3.62 -19.30 -21.81
CA PRO A 124 4.08 -20.45 -22.56
C PRO A 124 5.36 -21.05 -21.97
N GLU A 125 5.63 -22.31 -22.32
CA GLU A 125 6.84 -23.01 -21.89
C GLU A 125 8.10 -22.20 -22.25
N GLY A 126 9.05 -22.14 -21.33
CA GLY A 126 10.27 -21.36 -21.48
C GLY A 126 10.12 -19.86 -21.18
N LYS A 127 8.91 -19.39 -20.87
CA LYS A 127 8.65 -17.98 -20.52
C LYS A 127 8.16 -17.82 -19.10
N GLU A 128 8.35 -16.62 -18.56
CA GLU A 128 7.84 -16.19 -17.26
C GLU A 128 7.32 -14.76 -17.33
N THR A 129 6.51 -14.37 -16.36
CA THR A 129 6.12 -12.96 -16.20
C THR A 129 6.79 -12.37 -14.97
N LYS A 130 7.27 -11.13 -15.08
CA LYS A 130 7.81 -10.34 -13.96
C LYS A 130 6.84 -9.23 -13.54
N ASP A 131 6.03 -8.77 -14.46
CA ASP A 131 5.11 -7.66 -14.28
C ASP A 131 3.63 -8.07 -14.16
N GLY A 132 3.31 -9.35 -14.39
CA GLY A 132 1.94 -9.86 -14.41
C GLY A 132 1.14 -9.41 -15.64
N LYS A 133 1.78 -8.85 -16.67
CA LYS A 133 1.15 -8.30 -17.89
C LYS A 133 1.64 -8.96 -19.15
N THR A 134 2.95 -9.27 -19.21
CA THR A 134 3.62 -9.78 -20.39
C THR A 134 4.50 -10.98 -20.05
N CYS A 135 4.68 -11.88 -21.01
CA CYS A 135 5.60 -12.99 -20.89
C CYS A 135 6.94 -12.66 -21.54
N VAL A 136 8.02 -12.88 -20.82
CA VAL A 136 9.40 -12.71 -21.27
C VAL A 136 10.11 -14.07 -21.25
N ASP A 137 11.14 -14.26 -22.05
CA ASP A 137 11.94 -15.48 -21.99
C ASP A 137 12.57 -15.62 -20.61
N LYS A 138 12.52 -16.81 -20.02
CA LYS A 138 13.24 -17.11 -18.80
C LYS A 138 14.71 -16.84 -19.03
N THR A 139 15.26 -15.82 -18.36
CA THR A 139 16.69 -15.63 -18.32
C THR A 139 17.25 -16.88 -17.63
N SER A 140 17.95 -17.73 -18.37
CA SER A 140 18.80 -18.74 -17.75
C SER A 140 19.85 -17.94 -16.99
N ASP A 141 19.62 -17.73 -15.70
CA ASP A 141 20.69 -17.37 -14.79
C ASP A 141 21.63 -18.57 -14.72
N ASN A 142 22.35 -18.80 -15.83
CA ASN A 142 23.64 -19.45 -15.79
C ASN A 142 24.62 -18.50 -15.10
N THR A 143 24.31 -18.15 -13.85
CA THR A 143 25.37 -17.84 -12.91
C THR A 143 26.01 -19.18 -12.54
N SER A 144 26.68 -19.79 -13.52
CA SER A 144 27.93 -20.49 -13.25
C SER A 144 28.81 -19.44 -12.57
N ILE A 145 28.66 -19.28 -11.27
CA ILE A 145 29.71 -18.77 -10.42
C ILE A 145 30.81 -19.80 -10.60
N SER A 146 31.61 -19.57 -11.64
CA SER A 146 32.85 -20.28 -11.84
C SER A 146 33.58 -20.17 -10.52
N SER A 147 33.94 -21.35 -10.00
CA SER A 147 34.65 -21.64 -8.75
C SER A 147 36.03 -20.96 -8.64
N PHE A 148 36.20 -19.73 -9.11
CA PHE A 148 37.52 -19.08 -9.19
C PHE A 148 37.83 -18.18 -8.01
N ASN A 149 36.93 -17.99 -7.02
CA ASN A 149 37.23 -17.09 -5.89
C ASN A 149 37.39 -17.77 -4.51
N LYS A 150 37.41 -19.13 -4.45
CA LYS A 150 37.72 -19.78 -3.16
C LYS A 150 39.21 -19.99 -2.90
N MET A 151 40.07 -19.78 -3.89
CA MET A 151 41.53 -19.99 -3.71
C MET A 151 42.28 -18.73 -3.33
N SER A 152 41.73 -17.52 -3.51
CA SER A 152 42.44 -16.28 -3.28
C SER A 152 42.36 -15.76 -1.83
N ILE A 153 41.32 -16.18 -1.07
CA ILE A 153 41.14 -15.70 0.31
C ILE A 153 42.02 -16.50 1.31
N PHE A 154 42.29 -17.79 1.02
CA PHE A 154 43.16 -18.60 1.86
C PHE A 154 44.66 -18.23 1.74
N ALA A 155 45.09 -17.71 0.60
CA ALA A 155 46.49 -17.26 0.42
C ALA A 155 46.79 -15.94 1.13
N LEU A 156 45.79 -15.10 1.35
CA LEU A 156 45.97 -13.80 2.03
C LEU A 156 45.97 -13.93 3.57
N LEU A 157 45.31 -14.95 4.11
CA LEU A 157 45.27 -15.19 5.57
C LEU A 157 46.55 -15.87 6.10
N CYS A 158 47.32 -16.57 5.27
CA CYS A 158 48.60 -17.17 5.68
C CYS A 158 49.75 -16.18 5.75
N LEU A 159 49.63 -15.00 5.16
CA LEU A 159 50.70 -13.97 5.22
C LEU A 159 50.62 -13.05 6.45
N PHE A 160 49.49 -13.07 7.17
CA PHE A 160 49.33 -12.25 8.39
C PHE A 160 49.66 -13.00 9.68
N SER A 161 50.06 -14.27 9.65
CA SER A 161 50.44 -15.02 10.85
C SER A 161 51.94 -15.20 11.01
N MET A 162 52.75 -14.49 10.25
CA MET A 162 54.22 -14.52 10.36
C MET A 162 54.90 -13.17 10.69
N PHE A 163 54.15 -12.24 11.33
CA PHE A 163 54.76 -11.06 11.94
C PHE A 163 54.23 -10.84 13.35
#